data_a528998c77ff3a88c7e64cff713c00a1
#
_entry.id   a528998c77ff3a88c7e64cff713c00a1
#
_cell.length_a   1.000
_cell.length_b   1.000
_cell.length_c   1.000
_cell.angle_alpha   90.00
_cell.angle_beta   90.00
_cell.angle_gamma   90.00
#
_symmetry.space_group_name_H-M   'P 1'
#
loop_
_entity.id
_entity.type
_entity.pdbx_description
1 polymer ?
#
loop_
_entity_poly.entity_id
_entity_poly.type
_entity_poly.pdbx_seq_one_letter_code
_entity_poly.pdbx_strand_id
1 'polypeptide(L)' 'MKIQALDIQIGDRIIAYCNNKRQACTVKQILVADRGSIALTVYPSNHYRISLSRVIRFHQDASIDLAS' A
#
# COMPACT_ATOMS: atom_id res chain seq x y z
N MET A 1 -9.57 -6.09 8.93
CA MET A 1 -8.38 -6.40 9.77
C MET A 1 -7.31 -5.36 9.52
N LYS A 2 -6.71 -4.87 10.57
CA LYS A 2 -5.69 -3.82 10.45
C LYS A 2 -4.32 -4.35 10.81
N ILE A 3 -3.31 -3.87 10.10
CA ILE A 3 -1.92 -4.16 10.45
C ILE A 3 -1.12 -2.86 10.40
N GLN A 4 0.03 -2.87 11.01
CA GLN A 4 0.93 -1.73 10.93
C GLN A 4 1.64 -1.72 9.58
N ALA A 5 1.94 -0.52 9.08
CA ALA A 5 2.62 -0.36 7.80
C ALA A 5 3.91 -1.17 7.75
N LEU A 6 4.61 -1.27 8.88
CA LEU A 6 5.88 -2.00 8.97
C LEU A 6 5.70 -3.49 8.68
N ASP A 7 4.52 -4.05 8.91
CA ASP A 7 4.25 -5.47 8.77
C ASP A 7 3.69 -5.85 7.40
N ILE A 8 3.53 -4.89 6.51
CA ILE A 8 3.02 -5.16 5.17
C ILE A 8 4.10 -5.85 4.34
N GLN A 9 3.68 -6.80 3.52
CA GLN A 9 4.57 -7.54 2.64
C GLN A 9 4.15 -7.36 1.19
N ILE A 10 5.11 -7.57 0.28
CA ILE A 10 4.82 -7.54 -1.16
C ILE A 10 3.78 -8.62 -1.46
N GLY A 11 2.77 -8.24 -2.21
CA GLY A 11 1.65 -9.12 -2.53
C GLY A 11 0.43 -8.95 -1.64
N ASP A 12 0.58 -8.25 -0.52
CA ASP A 12 -0.57 -7.98 0.34
C ASP A 12 -1.57 -7.06 -0.38
N ARG A 13 -2.84 -7.25 -0.06
CA ARG A 13 -3.91 -6.39 -0.57
C ARG A 13 -4.36 -5.50 0.57
N ILE A 14 -4.33 -4.21 0.33
CA ILE A 14 -4.69 -3.21 1.33
C ILE A 14 -5.76 -2.28 0.79
N ILE A 15 -6.46 -1.62 1.69
CA ILE A 15 -7.42 -0.59 1.33
C ILE A 15 -6.70 0.75 1.37
N ALA A 16 -6.63 1.42 0.25
CA ALA A 16 -5.94 2.71 0.14
C ALA A 16 -6.58 3.56 -0.95
N TYR A 17 -6.21 4.83 -0.96
CA TYR A 17 -6.68 5.74 -2.01
C TYR A 17 -5.81 5.57 -3.26
N CYS A 18 -6.44 5.09 -4.33
CA CYS A 18 -5.83 4.97 -5.64
C CYS A 18 -6.80 5.57 -6.66
N ASN A 19 -6.30 6.40 -7.56
CA ASN A 19 -7.13 7.01 -8.60
C ASN A 19 -8.33 7.76 -8.01
N ASN A 20 -8.07 8.51 -6.96
CA ASN A 20 -9.05 9.39 -6.30
C ASN A 20 -10.19 8.67 -5.60
N LYS A 21 -10.06 7.37 -5.34
CA LYS A 21 -11.07 6.68 -4.55
C LYS A 21 -10.42 5.61 -3.68
N ARG A 22 -11.09 5.31 -2.59
CA ARG A 22 -10.65 4.26 -1.68
C ARG A 22 -11.02 2.91 -2.26
N GLN A 23 -10.03 2.05 -2.44
CA GLN A 23 -10.24 0.75 -3.05
C GLN A 23 -9.14 -0.22 -2.64
N ALA A 24 -9.35 -1.50 -2.97
CA ALA A 24 -8.34 -2.52 -2.70
C ALA A 24 -7.16 -2.34 -3.66
N CYS A 25 -5.96 -2.34 -3.10
CA CYS A 25 -4.73 -2.18 -3.86
C CYS A 25 -3.78 -3.30 -3.50
N THR A 26 -3.01 -3.76 -4.46
CA THR A 26 -1.98 -4.77 -4.23
C THR A 26 -0.63 -4.10 -4.07
N VAL A 27 0.12 -4.50 -3.06
CA VAL A 27 1.44 -3.95 -2.78
C VAL A 27 2.44 -4.61 -3.72
N LYS A 28 3.09 -3.79 -4.53
CA LYS A 28 4.06 -4.24 -5.52
C LYS A 28 5.49 -4.11 -5.02
N GLN A 29 5.77 -3.05 -4.27
CA GLN A 29 7.11 -2.77 -3.80
C GLN A 29 7.05 -2.02 -2.48
N ILE A 30 8.05 -2.23 -1.64
CA ILE A 30 8.14 -1.57 -0.34
C ILE A 30 9.51 -0.95 -0.21
N LEU A 31 9.55 0.33 0.14
CA LEU A 31 10.78 1.04 0.44
C LEU A 31 10.70 1.55 1.87
N VAL A 32 11.64 1.13 2.69
CA VAL A 32 11.75 1.63 4.06
C VAL A 32 12.67 2.85 4.02
N ALA A 33 12.10 4.01 4.26
CA ALA A 33 12.87 5.23 4.30
C ALA A 33 13.39 5.48 5.71
N ASP A 34 14.40 6.31 5.80
CA ASP A 34 14.89 6.74 7.11
C ASP A 34 13.81 7.52 7.85
N ARG A 35 13.91 7.59 9.18
CA ARG A 35 13.01 8.36 10.03
C ARG A 35 11.60 7.78 10.16
N GLY A 36 11.47 6.47 10.00
CA GLY A 36 10.22 5.82 10.29
C GLY A 36 9.14 5.96 9.25
N SER A 37 9.49 6.29 8.02
CA SER A 37 8.55 6.36 6.90
C SER A 37 8.68 5.14 6.02
N ILE A 38 7.56 4.68 5.46
CA ILE A 38 7.52 3.58 4.51
C ILE A 38 6.80 4.05 3.27
N ALA A 39 7.37 3.80 2.12
CA ALA A 39 6.74 4.08 0.84
C ALA A 39 6.30 2.76 0.20
N LEU A 40 5.03 2.66 -0.10
CA LEU A 40 4.46 1.49 -0.74
C LEU A 40 4.10 1.82 -2.18
N THR A 41 4.60 1.03 -3.11
CA THR A 41 4.14 1.11 -4.49
C THR A 41 3.00 0.13 -4.64
N VAL A 42 1.82 0.64 -5.00
CA VAL A 42 0.62 -0.16 -5.07
C VAL A 42 -0.08 0.07 -6.41
N TYR A 43 -0.91 -0.89 -6.80
CA TYR A 43 -1.78 -0.74 -7.96
C TYR A 43 -3.16 -1.29 -7.60
N PRO A 44 -4.23 -0.78 -8.27
CA PRO A 44 -5.58 -1.29 -7.99
C PRO A 44 -5.65 -2.79 -8.26
N SER A 45 -6.23 -3.55 -7.33
CA SER A 45 -6.22 -5.00 -7.42
C SER A 45 -6.99 -5.55 -8.61
N ASN A 46 -7.92 -4.78 -9.15
CA ASN A 46 -8.70 -5.19 -10.32
C ASN A 46 -8.11 -4.72 -11.65
N HIS A 47 -6.89 -4.15 -11.61
CA HIS A 47 -6.18 -3.69 -12.81
C HIS A 47 -4.73 -4.07 -12.69
N TYR A 48 -4.17 -4.64 -13.76
CA TYR A 48 -2.77 -5.10 -13.75
C TYR A 48 -1.82 -4.15 -14.47
N ARG A 49 -2.29 -3.00 -14.89
CA ARG A 49 -1.45 -2.09 -15.66
C ARG A 49 -0.48 -1.37 -14.74
N ILE A 50 0.79 -1.48 -15.06
CA ILE A 50 1.85 -0.81 -14.29
C ILE A 50 1.65 0.70 -14.30
N SER A 51 1.09 1.24 -15.38
CA SER A 51 0.85 2.68 -15.49
C SER A 51 -0.09 3.22 -14.43
N LEU A 52 -0.82 2.34 -13.74
CA LEU A 52 -1.72 2.75 -12.67
C LEU A 52 -1.07 2.63 -11.29
N SER A 53 0.19 2.24 -11.23
CA SER A 53 0.88 2.13 -9.96
C SER A 53 1.07 3.50 -9.32
N ARG A 54 0.96 3.54 -8.00
CA ARG A 54 1.15 4.75 -7.22
C ARG A 54 2.02 4.48 -6.02
N VAL A 55 2.73 5.51 -5.59
CA VAL A 55 3.54 5.44 -4.37
C VAL A 55 2.78 6.15 -3.27
N ILE A 56 2.53 5.44 -2.19
CA ILE A 56 1.84 5.98 -1.02
C ILE A 56 2.80 5.90 0.15
N ARG A 57 2.93 6.98 0.89
CA ARG A 57 3.82 7.04 2.05
C ARG A 57 3.02 6.93 3.32
N PHE A 58 3.52 6.11 4.24
CA PHE A 58 2.93 5.94 5.55
C PHE A 58 4.01 6.08 6.61
N HIS A 59 3.61 6.50 7.78
CA HIS A 59 4.44 6.35 8.96
C HIS A 59 4.50 4.86 9.29
N GLN A 60 5.65 4.37 9.77
CA GLN A 60 5.81 2.94 10.03
C GLN A 60 4.80 2.39 11.04
N ASP A 61 4.27 3.24 11.91
CA ASP A 61 3.27 2.86 12.91
C ASP A 61 1.83 3.03 12.44
N ALA A 62 1.62 3.47 11.21
CA ALA A 62 0.27 3.69 10.70
C ALA A 62 -0.49 2.37 10.63
N SER A 63 -1.76 2.41 11.00
CA SER A 63 -2.65 1.26 10.85
C SER A 63 -3.24 1.27 9.45
N ILE A 64 -3.12 0.15 8.77
CA ILE A 64 -3.59 0.01 7.40
C ILE A 64 -4.57 -1.15 7.35
N ASP A 65 -5.70 -0.94 6.66
CA ASP A 65 -6.70 -1.98 6.51
C ASP A 65 -6.27 -2.99 5.45
N LEU A 66 -6.27 -4.27 5.80
CA LEU A 66 -6.09 -5.34 4.84
C LEU A 66 -7.40 -5.59 4.11
N ALA A 67 -7.31 -5.86 2.82
CA ALA A 67 -8.48 -6.04 1.96
C ALA A 67 -8.95 -7.48 1.85
N SER A 68 -8.20 -8.40 2.37
CA SER A 68 -8.55 -9.83 2.23
C SER A 68 -9.57 -10.29 3.23
#